data_041395e5fe1c7986b67abcb04eeeb188
#
_entry.id   041395e5fe1c7986b67abcb04eeeb188
#
_cell.length_a   1.000
_cell.length_b   1.000
_cell.length_c   1.000
_cell.angle_alpha   90.00
_cell.angle_beta   90.00
_cell.angle_gamma   90.00
#
_symmetry.space_group_name_H-M   'P 1'
#
loop_
_entity.id
_entity.type
_entity.pdbx_description
1 polymer ?
#
loop_
_entity_poly.entity_id
_entity_poly.type
_entity_poly.pdbx_seq_one_letter_code
_entity_poly.pdbx_strand_id
1 'polypeptide(L)'
;MKQFPRFFCFFLIVFGLFGQSGRPYVLLVSFDGFRAEYLDWYHTPNFDRLAQQGVKAESMKPVFITKTFPNHYSIATGMYADHHGLIANTFYDAEFDATYRIRDRSAVEDARWYGGEPIWCTAEKQGVKTASCFWVGSESKAGGCQPSVWKRYDHDYPFDARIDSVVAWFQKPPKTRPHLVLLYFHEPDAAGHVFGPNSDETETAVENMDSVMGAILDRVKNLPVYKQLNIIVVSDHGMAGINPKRIINLNDYTDLSGFTQEGTGPTSFLYGGETNRLHQVYADLKTAPHISVYLKTEIPNRLYYKNHYRIKDLLLIAHEGWSILNFKRPNPERYAGGDHGYDNVLPSMHAIFLADGPAFKNGYLRETFENVNIYPLIANILQLTPNTDIDGNLENIADILSKNKQ
;
A
#
# COMPACT_ATOMS: atom_id res chain seq x y z
N MET A 1 50.70 51.64 -11.37
CA MET A 1 49.84 50.74 -10.58
C MET A 1 48.36 51.04 -10.91
N LYS A 2 47.70 50.20 -11.72
CA LYS A 2 46.31 50.40 -12.15
C LYS A 2 45.46 49.43 -11.31
N GLN A 3 44.58 49.94 -10.48
CA GLN A 3 43.60 49.18 -9.72
C GLN A 3 42.42 48.80 -10.63
N PHE A 4 42.10 47.51 -10.72
CA PHE A 4 40.88 46.99 -11.36
C PHE A 4 39.77 46.86 -10.28
N PRO A 5 38.57 47.34 -10.55
CA PRO A 5 37.45 47.11 -9.63
C PRO A 5 36.91 45.66 -9.79
N ARG A 6 36.82 44.96 -8.64
CA ARG A 6 36.13 43.64 -8.56
C ARG A 6 34.62 43.88 -8.55
N PHE A 7 33.96 43.54 -9.64
CA PHE A 7 32.50 43.39 -9.67
C PHE A 7 32.09 42.12 -8.94
N PHE A 8 31.42 42.28 -7.82
CA PHE A 8 30.75 41.21 -7.11
C PHE A 8 29.34 41.03 -7.73
N CYS A 9 29.15 40.01 -8.59
CA CYS A 9 27.83 39.63 -9.05
C CYS A 9 27.06 38.94 -7.90
N PHE A 10 26.13 39.65 -7.29
CA PHE A 10 25.12 39.06 -6.43
C PHE A 10 24.15 38.29 -7.29
N PHE A 11 24.22 36.95 -7.28
CA PHE A 11 23.16 36.09 -7.78
C PHE A 11 22.01 36.13 -6.76
N LEU A 12 21.03 36.95 -7.03
CA LEU A 12 19.72 36.88 -6.35
C LEU A 12 19.01 35.60 -6.80
N ILE A 13 19.09 34.56 -5.97
CA ILE A 13 18.21 33.39 -6.11
C ILE A 13 16.81 33.88 -5.72
N VAL A 14 16.02 34.24 -6.71
CA VAL A 14 14.59 34.48 -6.54
C VAL A 14 13.94 33.14 -6.30
N PHE A 15 13.79 32.75 -5.03
CA PHE A 15 12.80 31.75 -4.66
C PHE A 15 11.44 32.29 -5.06
N GLY A 16 10.91 31.84 -6.18
CA GLY A 16 9.55 32.14 -6.59
C GLY A 16 8.59 31.67 -5.49
N LEU A 17 8.03 32.62 -4.77
CA LEU A 17 6.82 32.43 -3.96
C LEU A 17 5.68 32.10 -4.94
N PHE A 18 5.63 30.85 -5.43
CA PHE A 18 4.42 30.34 -6.04
C PHE A 18 3.38 30.27 -4.94
N GLY A 19 2.49 31.24 -4.95
CA GLY A 19 1.42 31.33 -3.97
C GLY A 19 0.58 30.04 -4.00
N GLN A 20 0.26 29.50 -2.81
CA GLN A 20 -0.60 28.32 -2.59
C GLN A 20 -1.96 28.38 -3.32
N SER A 21 -2.32 29.49 -3.96
CA SER A 21 -3.60 29.67 -4.65
C SER A 21 -3.76 28.90 -5.96
N GLY A 22 -2.70 28.33 -6.52
CA GLY A 22 -2.71 27.59 -7.80
C GLY A 22 -2.38 26.10 -7.69
N ARG A 23 -1.96 25.61 -6.52
CA ARG A 23 -1.56 24.20 -6.34
C ARG A 23 -2.79 23.29 -6.33
N PRO A 24 -2.79 22.17 -7.09
CA PRO A 24 -3.87 21.20 -7.08
C PRO A 24 -4.10 20.56 -5.70
N TYR A 25 -5.23 19.88 -5.57
CA TYR A 25 -5.58 19.07 -4.41
C TYR A 25 -5.62 17.60 -4.82
N VAL A 26 -5.24 16.70 -3.91
CA VAL A 26 -5.32 15.25 -4.08
C VAL A 26 -6.08 14.63 -2.92
N LEU A 27 -7.07 13.81 -3.23
CA LEU A 27 -7.71 12.88 -2.33
C LEU A 27 -7.32 11.47 -2.75
N LEU A 28 -6.50 10.81 -1.94
CA LEU A 28 -6.13 9.40 -2.10
C LEU A 28 -7.03 8.57 -1.21
N VAL A 29 -7.84 7.69 -1.83
CA VAL A 29 -8.77 6.79 -1.13
C VAL A 29 -8.30 5.36 -1.32
N SER A 30 -8.24 4.58 -0.24
CA SER A 30 -7.97 3.15 -0.29
C SER A 30 -9.14 2.36 0.29
N PHE A 31 -9.54 1.31 -0.44
CA PHE A 31 -10.44 0.26 0.01
C PHE A 31 -9.62 -1.02 0.16
N ASP A 32 -9.43 -1.52 1.38
CA ASP A 32 -8.60 -2.67 1.69
C ASP A 32 -9.10 -3.95 1.01
N GLY A 33 -8.20 -4.73 0.42
CA GLY A 33 -8.54 -6.02 -0.18
C GLY A 33 -9.45 -5.94 -1.42
N PHE A 34 -9.59 -4.77 -2.03
CA PHE A 34 -10.43 -4.59 -3.21
C PHE A 34 -9.73 -5.13 -4.46
N ARG A 35 -9.93 -6.41 -4.74
CA ARG A 35 -9.41 -7.11 -5.90
C ARG A 35 -9.84 -6.45 -7.20
N ALA A 36 -8.93 -6.33 -8.18
CA ALA A 36 -9.21 -5.63 -9.44
C ALA A 36 -10.43 -6.19 -10.18
N GLU A 37 -10.59 -7.52 -10.18
CA GLU A 37 -11.69 -8.21 -10.87
C GLU A 37 -13.06 -7.99 -10.22
N TYR A 38 -13.15 -7.48 -8.98
CA TYR A 38 -14.44 -7.17 -8.35
C TYR A 38 -15.24 -6.12 -9.13
N LEU A 39 -14.55 -5.19 -9.81
CA LEU A 39 -15.21 -4.22 -10.70
C LEU A 39 -15.89 -4.86 -11.94
N ASP A 40 -15.46 -6.07 -12.30
CA ASP A 40 -16.05 -6.80 -13.43
C ASP A 40 -17.06 -7.86 -12.96
N TRP A 41 -16.96 -8.31 -11.71
CA TRP A 41 -17.84 -9.35 -11.15
C TRP A 41 -19.12 -8.80 -10.53
N TYR A 42 -19.07 -7.63 -9.94
CA TYR A 42 -20.12 -7.09 -9.08
C TYR A 42 -20.65 -5.75 -9.59
N HIS A 43 -21.81 -5.35 -9.09
CA HIS A 43 -22.46 -4.11 -9.51
C HIS A 43 -21.85 -2.89 -8.81
N THR A 44 -21.02 -2.13 -9.51
CA THR A 44 -20.25 -1.00 -8.96
C THR A 44 -20.43 0.31 -9.76
N PRO A 45 -21.66 0.85 -9.88
CA PRO A 45 -21.98 1.98 -10.78
C PRO A 45 -21.24 3.27 -10.44
N ASN A 46 -20.83 3.50 -9.21
CA ASN A 46 -20.08 4.70 -8.82
C ASN A 46 -18.59 4.60 -9.20
N PHE A 47 -17.99 3.40 -9.05
CA PHE A 47 -16.65 3.15 -9.59
C PHE A 47 -16.66 3.18 -11.12
N ASP A 48 -17.69 2.64 -11.77
CA ASP A 48 -17.84 2.69 -13.24
C ASP A 48 -17.93 4.14 -13.75
N ARG A 49 -18.70 4.99 -13.05
CA ARG A 49 -18.78 6.42 -13.35
C ARG A 49 -17.41 7.10 -13.26
N LEU A 50 -16.64 6.80 -12.20
CA LEU A 50 -15.28 7.32 -12.01
C LEU A 50 -14.35 6.86 -13.14
N ALA A 51 -14.42 5.58 -13.52
CA ALA A 51 -13.65 5.01 -14.64
C ALA A 51 -13.97 5.67 -15.98
N GLN A 52 -15.25 5.92 -16.26
CA GLN A 52 -15.71 6.55 -17.50
C GLN A 52 -15.30 8.03 -17.60
N GLN A 53 -15.27 8.74 -16.49
CA GLN A 53 -14.90 10.15 -16.42
C GLN A 53 -13.39 10.36 -16.38
N GLY A 54 -12.64 9.39 -15.87
CA GLY A 54 -11.21 9.49 -15.62
C GLY A 54 -10.39 8.35 -16.21
N VAL A 55 -9.56 7.75 -15.38
CA VAL A 55 -8.66 6.65 -15.71
C VAL A 55 -9.05 5.42 -14.91
N LYS A 56 -9.11 4.25 -15.56
CA LYS A 56 -9.12 2.91 -14.95
C LYS A 56 -7.85 2.20 -15.38
N ALA A 57 -7.14 1.53 -14.49
CA ALA A 57 -6.15 0.52 -14.88
C ALA A 57 -6.83 -0.85 -14.98
N GLU A 58 -6.30 -1.73 -15.81
CA GLU A 58 -6.68 -3.15 -15.80
C GLU A 58 -6.50 -3.73 -14.40
N SER A 59 -5.39 -3.40 -13.77
CA SER A 59 -5.13 -3.65 -12.34
C SER A 59 -3.93 -2.85 -11.85
N MET A 60 -3.79 -2.74 -10.53
CA MET A 60 -2.58 -2.26 -9.88
C MET A 60 -1.90 -3.44 -9.18
N LYS A 61 -0.68 -3.76 -9.61
CA LYS A 61 0.11 -4.86 -9.05
C LYS A 61 0.70 -4.43 -7.69
N PRO A 62 0.39 -5.14 -6.60
CA PRO A 62 0.97 -4.87 -5.30
C PRO A 62 2.45 -5.28 -5.23
N VAL A 63 3.19 -4.74 -4.27
CA VAL A 63 4.52 -5.27 -3.95
C VAL A 63 4.40 -6.63 -3.25
N PHE A 64 5.42 -7.46 -3.34
CA PHE A 64 5.55 -8.61 -2.47
C PHE A 64 6.08 -8.14 -1.09
N ILE A 65 5.55 -8.59 0.00
CA ILE A 65 4.46 -9.53 0.24
C ILE A 65 3.09 -8.82 0.07
N THR A 66 2.12 -9.47 -0.55
CA THR A 66 0.80 -8.89 -0.84
C THR A 66 -0.06 -8.82 0.43
N LYS A 67 0.38 -8.03 1.40
CA LYS A 67 -0.24 -7.79 2.72
C LYS A 67 -0.49 -6.30 2.93
N THR A 68 -1.46 -5.98 3.77
CA THR A 68 -2.01 -4.64 4.01
C THR A 68 -0.95 -3.58 4.31
N PHE A 69 -0.17 -3.78 5.38
CA PHE A 69 0.75 -2.75 5.85
C PHE A 69 1.93 -2.52 4.90
N PRO A 70 2.62 -3.56 4.38
CA PRO A 70 3.64 -3.35 3.36
C PRO A 70 3.14 -2.57 2.16
N ASN A 71 1.96 -2.89 1.63
CA ASN A 71 1.45 -2.28 0.41
C ASN A 71 0.95 -0.85 0.59
N HIS A 72 0.19 -0.55 1.64
CA HIS A 72 -0.19 0.83 1.95
C HIS A 72 1.03 1.72 2.17
N TYR A 73 2.08 1.17 2.82
CA TYR A 73 3.30 1.94 3.05
C TYR A 73 4.14 2.08 1.78
N SER A 74 4.17 1.07 0.90
CA SER A 74 4.77 1.16 -0.43
C SER A 74 4.09 2.23 -1.30
N ILE A 75 2.75 2.30 -1.29
CA ILE A 75 1.99 3.37 -1.96
C ILE A 75 2.41 4.75 -1.44
N ALA A 76 2.61 4.87 -0.13
CA ALA A 76 2.96 6.14 0.49
C ALA A 76 4.42 6.54 0.33
N THR A 77 5.34 5.60 0.15
CA THR A 77 6.79 5.86 0.08
C THR A 77 7.37 5.75 -1.32
N GLY A 78 6.68 5.06 -2.24
CA GLY A 78 7.24 4.71 -3.54
C GLY A 78 8.36 3.67 -3.47
N MET A 79 8.45 2.89 -2.39
CA MET A 79 9.52 1.92 -2.13
C MET A 79 8.96 0.52 -2.02
N TYR A 80 9.76 -0.49 -2.39
CA TYR A 80 9.44 -1.88 -2.11
C TYR A 80 9.59 -2.21 -0.62
N ALA A 81 8.96 -3.31 -0.19
CA ALA A 81 8.95 -3.71 1.22
C ALA A 81 10.38 -4.00 1.78
N ASP A 82 11.28 -4.55 0.97
CA ASP A 82 12.66 -4.79 1.39
C ASP A 82 13.52 -3.51 1.42
N HIS A 83 13.01 -2.40 0.91
CA HIS A 83 13.68 -1.11 0.96
C HIS A 83 13.16 -0.26 2.14
N HIS A 84 11.83 -0.16 2.34
CA HIS A 84 11.30 0.58 3.49
C HIS A 84 11.23 -0.23 4.80
N GLY A 85 11.46 -1.55 4.76
CA GLY A 85 11.64 -2.41 5.93
C GLY A 85 10.38 -2.85 6.67
N LEU A 86 9.18 -2.43 6.24
CA LEU A 86 7.92 -2.95 6.76
C LEU A 86 7.57 -4.22 5.95
N ILE A 87 8.21 -5.33 6.31
CA ILE A 87 8.28 -6.55 5.47
C ILE A 87 7.03 -7.44 5.53
N ALA A 88 6.19 -7.30 6.55
CA ALA A 88 4.96 -8.07 6.73
C ALA A 88 4.02 -7.35 7.72
N ASN A 89 2.79 -7.88 7.90
CA ASN A 89 1.88 -7.42 8.94
C ASN A 89 2.33 -7.84 10.36
N THR A 90 3.19 -8.85 10.45
CA THR A 90 3.81 -9.31 11.70
C THR A 90 5.19 -9.85 11.39
N PHE A 91 6.23 -9.36 12.08
CA PHE A 91 7.60 -9.84 11.92
C PHE A 91 8.45 -9.49 13.16
N TYR A 92 9.44 -10.35 13.46
CA TYR A 92 10.44 -10.11 14.49
C TYR A 92 11.64 -9.35 13.91
N ASP A 93 12.09 -8.36 14.63
CA ASP A 93 13.32 -7.61 14.35
C ASP A 93 14.38 -7.93 15.37
N ALA A 94 15.53 -8.47 14.92
CA ALA A 94 16.61 -8.90 15.79
C ALA A 94 17.42 -7.72 16.36
N GLU A 95 17.46 -6.56 15.68
CA GLU A 95 18.17 -5.38 16.19
C GLU A 95 17.40 -4.70 17.32
N PHE A 96 16.06 -4.75 17.24
CA PHE A 96 15.18 -4.18 18.27
C PHE A 96 14.85 -5.19 19.38
N ASP A 97 15.17 -6.48 19.17
CA ASP A 97 14.69 -7.61 19.98
C ASP A 97 13.19 -7.52 20.26
N ALA A 98 12.42 -7.22 19.22
CA ALA A 98 10.99 -6.94 19.33
C ALA A 98 10.24 -7.47 18.11
N THR A 99 8.92 -7.69 18.29
CA THR A 99 8.05 -8.12 17.20
C THR A 99 7.07 -7.01 16.83
N TYR A 100 7.12 -6.58 15.55
CA TYR A 100 6.09 -5.74 14.99
C TYR A 100 4.79 -6.52 14.78
N ARG A 101 3.66 -5.94 15.16
CA ARG A 101 2.32 -6.49 14.89
C ARG A 101 1.35 -5.34 14.60
N ILE A 102 0.57 -5.46 13.54
CA ILE A 102 -0.42 -4.42 13.16
C ILE A 102 -1.49 -4.19 14.24
N ARG A 103 -1.73 -5.16 15.12
CA ARG A 103 -2.68 -5.03 16.25
C ARG A 103 -2.04 -4.42 17.50
N ASP A 104 -0.73 -4.26 17.52
CA ASP A 104 -0.01 -3.61 18.61
C ASP A 104 0.13 -2.12 18.32
N ARG A 105 -0.69 -1.30 18.98
CA ARG A 105 -0.69 0.14 18.77
C ARG A 105 0.65 0.78 19.10
N SER A 106 1.37 0.26 20.09
CA SER A 106 2.69 0.79 20.46
C SER A 106 3.71 0.58 19.34
N ALA A 107 3.66 -0.56 18.65
CA ALA A 107 4.51 -0.82 17.50
C ALA A 107 4.09 0.04 16.29
N VAL A 108 2.78 0.13 16.00
CA VAL A 108 2.27 0.90 14.85
C VAL A 108 2.58 2.40 14.97
N GLU A 109 2.62 2.94 16.17
CA GLU A 109 2.91 4.36 16.44
C GLU A 109 4.42 4.66 16.57
N ASP A 110 5.28 3.63 16.61
CA ASP A 110 6.72 3.77 16.74
C ASP A 110 7.41 3.92 15.37
N ALA A 111 7.96 5.10 15.12
CA ALA A 111 8.62 5.45 13.88
C ALA A 111 9.82 4.56 13.50
N ARG A 112 10.44 3.86 14.47
CA ARG A 112 11.62 3.00 14.22
C ARG A 112 11.33 1.86 13.25
N TRP A 113 10.08 1.44 13.14
CA TRP A 113 9.67 0.36 12.24
C TRP A 113 9.62 0.75 10.76
N TYR A 114 9.52 2.06 10.47
CA TYR A 114 9.18 2.61 9.17
C TYR A 114 10.40 3.30 8.52
N GLY A 115 10.98 2.66 7.52
CA GLY A 115 12.02 3.27 6.69
C GLY A 115 11.44 4.16 5.58
N GLY A 116 12.30 4.95 4.96
CA GLY A 116 11.92 5.84 3.86
C GLY A 116 11.16 7.10 4.29
N GLU A 117 10.77 7.90 3.30
CA GLU A 117 10.03 9.14 3.50
C GLU A 117 8.66 9.06 2.83
N PRO A 118 7.57 8.98 3.59
CA PRO A 118 6.23 8.93 3.01
C PRO A 118 5.80 10.27 2.41
N ILE A 119 4.89 10.22 1.43
CA ILE A 119 4.45 11.36 0.61
C ILE A 119 3.92 12.54 1.45
N TRP A 120 3.27 12.28 2.60
CA TRP A 120 2.86 13.36 3.49
C TRP A 120 4.06 14.08 4.09
N CYS A 121 5.15 13.38 4.37
CA CYS A 121 6.36 13.97 4.90
C CYS A 121 7.08 14.82 3.84
N THR A 122 7.19 14.31 2.62
CA THR A 122 7.70 15.06 1.47
C THR A 122 6.89 16.34 1.24
N ALA A 123 5.55 16.27 1.35
CA ALA A 123 4.68 17.42 1.20
C ALA A 123 4.86 18.45 2.34
N GLU A 124 4.80 18.00 3.60
CA GLU A 124 4.94 18.89 4.76
C GLU A 124 6.30 19.59 4.81
N LYS A 125 7.40 18.89 4.49
CA LYS A 125 8.75 19.47 4.39
C LYS A 125 8.84 20.57 3.33
N GLN A 126 7.99 20.51 2.30
CA GLN A 126 7.90 21.51 1.23
C GLN A 126 6.76 22.52 1.46
N GLY A 127 6.24 22.61 2.67
CA GLY A 127 5.22 23.60 3.07
C GLY A 127 3.80 23.27 2.60
N VAL A 128 3.56 22.06 2.11
CA VAL A 128 2.26 21.59 1.64
C VAL A 128 1.55 20.83 2.75
N LYS A 129 0.44 21.38 3.25
CA LYS A 129 -0.33 20.76 4.33
C LYS A 129 -0.99 19.46 3.89
N THR A 130 -0.96 18.46 4.78
CA THR A 130 -1.52 17.14 4.54
C THR A 130 -2.50 16.72 5.64
N ALA A 131 -3.39 15.79 5.32
CA ALA A 131 -4.27 15.17 6.31
C ALA A 131 -4.37 13.66 6.08
N SER A 132 -4.59 12.90 7.15
CA SER A 132 -4.76 11.44 7.07
C SER A 132 -5.88 10.96 7.97
N CYS A 133 -6.78 10.17 7.40
CA CYS A 133 -7.74 9.35 8.11
C CYS A 133 -7.32 7.89 7.93
N PHE A 134 -6.52 7.40 8.87
CA PHE A 134 -6.16 5.99 9.04
C PHE A 134 -5.16 5.39 8.03
N TRP A 135 -4.37 6.18 7.31
CA TRP A 135 -3.34 5.62 6.44
C TRP A 135 -2.19 5.01 7.24
N VAL A 136 -1.70 3.84 6.80
CA VAL A 136 -0.59 3.12 7.45
C VAL A 136 0.64 4.01 7.57
N GLY A 137 1.20 4.09 8.78
CA GLY A 137 2.38 4.90 9.10
C GLY A 137 2.10 6.38 9.40
N SER A 138 0.89 6.91 9.10
CA SER A 138 0.59 8.33 9.33
C SER A 138 0.43 8.70 10.81
N GLU A 139 0.25 7.73 11.68
CA GLU A 139 0.15 7.90 13.14
C GLU A 139 1.52 7.92 13.83
N SER A 140 2.52 7.37 13.16
CA SER A 140 3.92 7.44 13.59
C SER A 140 4.59 8.71 13.04
N LYS A 141 5.81 8.96 13.47
CA LYS A 141 6.66 10.00 12.86
C LYS A 141 7.56 9.41 11.77
N ALA A 142 7.01 8.51 10.94
CA ALA A 142 7.71 7.93 9.81
C ALA A 142 8.30 9.02 8.91
N GLY A 143 9.55 8.89 8.51
CA GLY A 143 10.26 9.94 7.74
C GLY A 143 10.54 11.23 8.52
N GLY A 144 10.31 11.22 9.85
CA GLY A 144 10.58 12.33 10.76
C GLY A 144 9.43 13.32 10.95
N CYS A 145 8.25 13.08 10.37
CA CYS A 145 7.09 13.96 10.50
C CYS A 145 5.74 13.22 10.39
N GLN A 146 4.68 13.91 10.77
CA GLN A 146 3.29 13.45 10.64
C GLN A 146 2.51 14.41 9.74
N PRO A 147 1.37 13.99 9.17
CA PRO A 147 0.44 14.92 8.54
C PRO A 147 0.05 16.05 9.49
N SER A 148 -0.19 17.26 8.96
CA SER A 148 -0.65 18.43 9.75
C SER A 148 -1.93 18.14 10.52
N VAL A 149 -2.78 17.26 10.00
CA VAL A 149 -3.99 16.76 10.66
C VAL A 149 -4.08 15.26 10.43
N TRP A 150 -4.32 14.50 11.47
CA TRP A 150 -4.48 13.05 11.34
C TRP A 150 -5.42 12.51 12.41
N LYS A 151 -5.97 11.30 12.17
CA LYS A 151 -6.77 10.56 13.13
C LYS A 151 -6.02 9.30 13.54
N ARG A 152 -6.02 9.01 14.84
CA ARG A 152 -5.60 7.72 15.36
C ARG A 152 -6.59 6.66 14.91
N TYR A 153 -6.08 5.52 14.42
CA TYR A 153 -6.91 4.44 13.90
C TYR A 153 -7.93 3.97 14.93
N ASP A 154 -9.16 3.93 14.49
CA ASP A 154 -10.31 3.40 15.20
C ASP A 154 -11.13 2.57 14.18
N HIS A 155 -11.17 1.26 14.42
CA HIS A 155 -11.86 0.33 13.52
C HIS A 155 -13.36 0.64 13.42
N ASP A 156 -13.96 1.02 14.55
CA ASP A 156 -15.39 1.26 14.67
C ASP A 156 -15.81 2.68 14.25
N TYR A 157 -14.84 3.53 13.84
CA TYR A 157 -15.15 4.88 13.37
C TYR A 157 -15.98 4.81 12.07
N PRO A 158 -17.23 5.31 12.07
CA PRO A 158 -18.16 5.13 10.96
C PRO A 158 -17.62 5.64 9.64
N PHE A 159 -17.91 4.96 8.53
CA PHE A 159 -17.45 5.34 7.19
C PHE A 159 -17.92 6.74 6.79
N ASP A 160 -19.18 7.08 7.07
CA ASP A 160 -19.69 8.44 6.86
C ASP A 160 -18.90 9.50 7.63
N ALA A 161 -18.52 9.22 8.87
CA ALA A 161 -17.73 10.16 9.68
C ALA A 161 -16.29 10.30 9.16
N ARG A 162 -15.75 9.27 8.47
CA ARG A 162 -14.47 9.39 7.74
C ARG A 162 -14.61 10.38 6.59
N ILE A 163 -15.69 10.27 5.80
CA ILE A 163 -15.98 11.18 4.70
C ILE A 163 -16.22 12.61 5.21
N ASP A 164 -17.00 12.77 6.30
CA ASP A 164 -17.22 14.08 6.93
C ASP A 164 -15.92 14.74 7.36
N SER A 165 -14.96 13.96 7.84
CA SER A 165 -13.63 14.47 8.20
C SER A 165 -12.90 15.04 6.98
N VAL A 166 -12.92 14.33 5.85
CA VAL A 166 -12.33 14.80 4.58
C VAL A 166 -12.98 16.09 4.10
N VAL A 167 -14.32 16.14 4.11
CA VAL A 167 -15.10 17.33 3.72
C VAL A 167 -14.72 18.52 4.60
N ALA A 168 -14.71 18.34 5.92
CA ALA A 168 -14.34 19.38 6.88
C ALA A 168 -12.91 19.88 6.67
N TRP A 169 -11.97 18.99 6.31
CA TRP A 169 -10.60 19.40 6.04
C TRP A 169 -10.47 20.24 4.77
N PHE A 170 -11.17 19.87 3.70
CA PHE A 170 -11.17 20.65 2.45
C PHE A 170 -11.96 21.97 2.56
N GLN A 171 -12.83 22.13 3.54
CA GLN A 171 -13.54 23.38 3.84
C GLN A 171 -12.71 24.38 4.66
N LYS A 172 -11.57 23.98 5.24
CA LYS A 172 -10.71 24.89 6.00
C LYS A 172 -10.27 26.10 5.17
N PRO A 173 -9.92 27.22 5.82
CA PRO A 173 -9.33 28.37 5.12
C PRO A 173 -8.07 27.97 4.31
N PRO A 174 -7.78 28.59 3.15
CA PRO A 174 -6.68 28.20 2.26
C PRO A 174 -5.32 28.03 2.96
N LYS A 175 -5.00 28.85 3.97
CA LYS A 175 -3.74 28.77 4.71
C LYS A 175 -3.57 27.51 5.54
N THR A 176 -4.66 26.84 5.92
CA THR A 176 -4.65 25.66 6.80
C THR A 176 -5.27 24.44 6.12
N ARG A 177 -5.75 24.60 4.90
CA ARG A 177 -6.38 23.54 4.10
C ARG A 177 -5.31 22.56 3.61
N PRO A 178 -5.46 21.23 3.84
CA PRO A 178 -4.56 20.27 3.28
C PRO A 178 -4.72 20.20 1.75
N HIS A 179 -3.61 20.04 1.03
CA HIS A 179 -3.58 19.78 -0.40
C HIS A 179 -3.54 18.27 -0.72
N LEU A 180 -3.09 17.47 0.24
CA LEU A 180 -3.13 16.01 0.17
C LEU A 180 -3.95 15.48 1.34
N VAL A 181 -4.97 14.68 1.04
CA VAL A 181 -5.77 13.96 2.02
C VAL A 181 -5.71 12.47 1.71
N LEU A 182 -5.36 11.65 2.69
CA LEU A 182 -5.36 10.20 2.61
C LEU A 182 -6.54 9.65 3.42
N LEU A 183 -7.28 8.72 2.83
CA LEU A 183 -8.48 8.13 3.41
C LEU A 183 -8.48 6.63 3.23
N TYR A 184 -8.71 5.88 4.31
CA TYR A 184 -8.70 4.42 4.31
C TYR A 184 -10.02 3.83 4.81
N PHE A 185 -10.45 2.75 4.14
CA PHE A 185 -11.57 1.88 4.51
C PHE A 185 -11.09 0.44 4.58
N HIS A 186 -11.56 -0.32 5.57
CA HIS A 186 -11.09 -1.69 5.84
C HIS A 186 -11.90 -2.78 5.12
N GLU A 187 -12.89 -2.41 4.32
CA GLU A 187 -13.68 -3.29 3.47
C GLU A 187 -13.27 -3.13 1.99
N PRO A 188 -13.42 -4.18 1.18
CA PRO A 188 -14.06 -5.48 1.41
C PRO A 188 -13.14 -6.59 1.99
N ASP A 189 -11.94 -6.27 2.48
CA ASP A 189 -10.97 -7.24 3.00
C ASP A 189 -11.55 -8.13 4.11
N ALA A 190 -12.26 -7.54 5.07
CA ALA A 190 -12.80 -8.27 6.19
C ALA A 190 -13.86 -9.32 5.75
N ALA A 191 -14.75 -8.96 4.82
CA ALA A 191 -15.69 -9.89 4.23
C ALA A 191 -14.98 -10.99 3.44
N GLY A 192 -14.00 -10.61 2.62
CA GLY A 192 -13.18 -11.53 1.82
C GLY A 192 -12.48 -12.58 2.67
N HIS A 193 -11.91 -12.21 3.80
CA HIS A 193 -11.29 -13.14 4.74
C HIS A 193 -12.25 -14.16 5.32
N VAL A 194 -13.44 -13.72 5.72
CA VAL A 194 -14.40 -14.59 6.42
C VAL A 194 -15.13 -15.50 5.44
N PHE A 195 -15.56 -14.98 4.29
CA PHE A 195 -16.49 -15.66 3.41
C PHE A 195 -15.86 -16.10 2.08
N GLY A 196 -14.69 -15.56 1.73
CA GLY A 196 -14.02 -15.79 0.45
C GLY A 196 -14.40 -14.79 -0.63
N PRO A 197 -13.57 -14.65 -1.68
CA PRO A 197 -13.71 -13.58 -2.68
C PRO A 197 -14.97 -13.67 -3.55
N ASN A 198 -15.62 -14.83 -3.64
CA ASN A 198 -16.76 -15.10 -4.54
C ASN A 198 -18.06 -15.36 -3.77
N SER A 199 -18.18 -14.91 -2.53
CA SER A 199 -19.38 -15.08 -1.71
C SER A 199 -20.35 -13.91 -1.85
N ASP A 200 -21.64 -14.15 -1.58
CA ASP A 200 -22.68 -13.13 -1.57
C ASP A 200 -22.38 -12.01 -0.53
N GLU A 201 -21.72 -12.37 0.58
CA GLU A 201 -21.32 -11.41 1.60
C GLU A 201 -20.19 -10.50 1.10
N THR A 202 -19.24 -11.04 0.33
CA THR A 202 -18.18 -10.22 -0.27
C THR A 202 -18.75 -9.34 -1.39
N GLU A 203 -19.67 -9.84 -2.22
CA GLU A 203 -20.43 -9.02 -3.17
C GLU A 203 -21.12 -7.85 -2.46
N THR A 204 -21.88 -8.12 -1.39
CA THR A 204 -22.52 -7.09 -0.58
C THR A 204 -21.52 -6.07 -0.03
N ALA A 205 -20.35 -6.51 0.44
CA ALA A 205 -19.31 -5.61 0.94
C ALA A 205 -18.75 -4.72 -0.16
N VAL A 206 -18.51 -5.25 -1.37
CA VAL A 206 -18.05 -4.48 -2.55
C VAL A 206 -19.10 -3.44 -2.97
N GLU A 207 -20.38 -3.81 -3.06
CA GLU A 207 -21.48 -2.90 -3.40
C GLU A 207 -21.68 -1.80 -2.34
N ASN A 208 -21.47 -2.13 -1.06
CA ASN A 208 -21.43 -1.13 0.01
C ASN A 208 -20.26 -0.15 -0.17
N MET A 209 -19.06 -0.63 -0.59
CA MET A 209 -17.94 0.27 -0.87
C MET A 209 -18.20 1.11 -2.11
N ASP A 210 -18.91 0.61 -3.11
CA ASP A 210 -19.39 1.43 -4.23
C ASP A 210 -20.33 2.55 -3.75
N SER A 211 -21.23 2.25 -2.83
CA SER A 211 -22.10 3.26 -2.21
C SER A 211 -21.32 4.31 -1.42
N VAL A 212 -20.29 3.90 -0.68
CA VAL A 212 -19.36 4.79 0.01
C VAL A 212 -18.62 5.67 -0.99
N MET A 213 -18.15 5.13 -2.13
CA MET A 213 -17.54 5.91 -3.20
C MET A 213 -18.51 6.93 -3.78
N GLY A 214 -19.77 6.55 -4.01
CA GLY A 214 -20.84 7.46 -4.42
C GLY A 214 -21.02 8.63 -3.44
N ALA A 215 -21.04 8.34 -2.15
CA ALA A 215 -21.14 9.37 -1.09
C ALA A 215 -19.93 10.31 -1.09
N ILE A 216 -18.72 9.80 -1.30
CA ILE A 216 -17.50 10.63 -1.45
C ILE A 216 -17.68 11.58 -2.64
N LEU A 217 -17.99 11.05 -3.85
CA LEU A 217 -18.15 11.84 -5.07
C LEU A 217 -19.21 12.94 -4.91
N ASP A 218 -20.34 12.61 -4.28
CA ASP A 218 -21.43 13.55 -4.07
C ASP A 218 -21.11 14.68 -3.08
N ARG A 219 -20.35 14.38 -2.04
CA ARG A 219 -19.96 15.38 -1.04
C ARG A 219 -18.84 16.28 -1.55
N VAL A 220 -17.83 15.74 -2.26
CA VAL A 220 -16.68 16.54 -2.72
C VAL A 220 -17.04 17.48 -3.86
N LYS A 221 -18.06 17.17 -4.70
CA LYS A 221 -18.47 18.06 -5.81
C LYS A 221 -18.94 19.45 -5.38
N ASN A 222 -19.37 19.58 -4.12
CA ASN A 222 -19.82 20.85 -3.54
C ASN A 222 -18.69 21.63 -2.83
N LEU A 223 -17.47 21.10 -2.81
CA LEU A 223 -16.34 21.74 -2.16
C LEU A 223 -15.76 22.88 -3.01
N PRO A 224 -15.25 23.94 -2.37
CA PRO A 224 -14.64 25.06 -3.10
C PRO A 224 -13.39 24.65 -3.89
N VAL A 225 -12.80 23.51 -3.55
CA VAL A 225 -11.61 22.96 -4.22
C VAL A 225 -11.92 22.01 -5.36
N TYR A 226 -13.18 21.65 -5.59
CA TYR A 226 -13.59 20.57 -6.51
C TYR A 226 -12.98 20.68 -7.91
N LYS A 227 -12.96 21.89 -8.49
CA LYS A 227 -12.39 22.13 -9.82
C LYS A 227 -10.87 21.90 -9.92
N GLN A 228 -10.19 21.78 -8.78
CA GLN A 228 -8.75 21.53 -8.68
C GLN A 228 -8.45 20.20 -7.97
N LEU A 229 -9.50 19.45 -7.57
CA LEU A 229 -9.38 18.20 -6.85
C LEU A 229 -9.12 17.05 -7.81
N ASN A 230 -8.10 16.28 -7.54
CA ASN A 230 -7.81 15.01 -8.17
C ASN A 230 -8.12 13.90 -7.15
N ILE A 231 -8.92 12.93 -7.56
CA ILE A 231 -9.29 11.78 -6.75
C ILE A 231 -8.53 10.59 -7.31
N ILE A 232 -7.83 9.88 -6.44
CA ILE A 232 -7.12 8.63 -6.75
C ILE A 232 -7.69 7.57 -5.83
N VAL A 233 -8.20 6.49 -6.42
CA VAL A 233 -8.75 5.34 -5.70
C VAL A 233 -7.86 4.14 -5.94
N VAL A 234 -7.44 3.50 -4.84
CA VAL A 234 -6.55 2.33 -4.85
C VAL A 234 -7.07 1.27 -3.89
N SER A 235 -6.48 0.10 -3.98
CA SER A 235 -6.42 -0.88 -2.91
C SER A 235 -4.97 -1.31 -2.73
N ASP A 236 -4.68 -1.98 -1.66
CA ASP A 236 -3.35 -2.48 -1.33
C ASP A 236 -3.06 -3.85 -1.91
N HIS A 237 -4.08 -4.71 -2.04
CA HIS A 237 -4.02 -6.06 -2.62
C HIS A 237 -5.42 -6.54 -3.02
N GLY A 238 -5.45 -7.73 -3.62
CA GLY A 238 -6.66 -8.49 -3.86
C GLY A 238 -6.91 -9.57 -2.81
N MET A 239 -7.64 -10.63 -3.18
CA MET A 239 -8.05 -11.72 -2.31
C MET A 239 -8.15 -13.03 -3.09
N ALA A 240 -7.65 -14.14 -2.54
CA ALA A 240 -7.81 -15.49 -3.09
C ALA A 240 -8.63 -16.37 -2.16
N GLY A 241 -9.46 -17.25 -2.71
CA GLY A 241 -10.20 -18.24 -1.92
C GLY A 241 -9.27 -19.31 -1.37
N ILE A 242 -9.44 -19.68 -0.10
CA ILE A 242 -8.69 -20.73 0.59
C ILE A 242 -9.60 -21.86 1.06
N ASN A 243 -9.04 -23.03 1.35
CA ASN A 243 -9.81 -24.21 1.72
C ASN A 243 -9.06 -25.04 2.76
N PRO A 244 -9.71 -25.47 3.86
CA PRO A 244 -9.09 -26.29 4.91
C PRO A 244 -8.55 -27.65 4.41
N LYS A 245 -8.92 -28.09 3.22
CA LYS A 245 -8.38 -29.31 2.58
C LYS A 245 -7.12 -29.05 1.75
N ARG A 246 -6.75 -27.76 1.51
CA ARG A 246 -5.56 -27.37 0.76
C ARG A 246 -4.51 -26.79 1.71
N ILE A 247 -3.93 -27.68 2.51
CA ILE A 247 -2.97 -27.34 3.55
C ILE A 247 -1.62 -27.96 3.34
N ILE A 248 -0.59 -27.25 3.74
CA ILE A 248 0.79 -27.67 3.73
C ILE A 248 1.27 -27.77 5.18
N ASN A 249 1.42 -28.97 5.70
CA ASN A 249 2.01 -29.22 7.00
C ASN A 249 3.51 -29.49 6.81
N LEU A 250 4.34 -28.57 7.19
CA LEU A 250 5.80 -28.65 6.97
C LEU A 250 6.43 -29.84 7.69
N ASN A 251 5.84 -30.32 8.81
CA ASN A 251 6.33 -31.50 9.54
C ASN A 251 6.21 -32.80 8.77
N ASP A 252 5.41 -32.85 7.71
CA ASP A 252 5.26 -34.06 6.88
C ASP A 252 6.51 -34.28 5.98
N TYR A 253 7.39 -33.29 5.86
CA TYR A 253 8.53 -33.29 4.97
C TYR A 253 9.88 -33.26 5.67
N THR A 254 9.96 -32.60 6.84
CA THR A 254 11.24 -32.44 7.55
C THR A 254 11.03 -32.18 9.03
N ASP A 255 12.06 -32.47 9.85
CA ASP A 255 12.10 -32.08 11.25
C ASP A 255 12.48 -30.60 11.39
N LEU A 256 11.59 -29.81 11.96
CA LEU A 256 11.74 -28.37 12.21
C LEU A 256 12.20 -28.04 13.64
N SER A 257 12.71 -29.02 14.39
CA SER A 257 13.29 -28.77 15.72
C SER A 257 14.42 -27.74 15.65
N GLY A 258 14.37 -26.74 16.50
CA GLY A 258 15.34 -25.62 16.50
C GLY A 258 14.98 -24.46 15.57
N PHE A 259 13.98 -24.61 14.69
CA PHE A 259 13.52 -23.51 13.84
C PHE A 259 12.39 -22.71 14.47
N THR A 260 12.31 -21.45 14.06
CA THR A 260 11.19 -20.55 14.32
C THR A 260 10.45 -20.29 13.03
N GLN A 261 9.12 -20.41 13.08
CA GLN A 261 8.22 -20.04 11.99
C GLN A 261 7.57 -18.69 12.26
N GLU A 262 7.61 -17.81 11.27
CA GLU A 262 6.95 -16.52 11.29
C GLU A 262 6.02 -16.41 10.07
N GLY A 263 4.76 -16.07 10.31
CA GLY A 263 3.73 -16.12 9.28
C GLY A 263 3.18 -17.54 9.04
N THR A 264 1.97 -17.61 8.52
CA THR A 264 1.24 -18.83 8.11
C THR A 264 0.28 -18.47 6.97
N GLY A 265 -0.37 -19.46 6.38
CA GLY A 265 -1.26 -19.24 5.25
C GLY A 265 -0.48 -19.10 3.95
N PRO A 266 -0.68 -18.04 3.16
CA PRO A 266 -0.03 -17.87 1.87
C PRO A 266 1.49 -17.80 1.91
N THR A 267 2.05 -17.19 2.95
CA THR A 267 3.50 -16.98 3.08
C THR A 267 3.96 -17.25 4.49
N SER A 268 5.12 -17.88 4.61
CA SER A 268 5.77 -18.16 5.88
C SER A 268 7.29 -18.00 5.77
N PHE A 269 7.91 -17.68 6.88
CA PHE A 269 9.36 -17.63 7.01
C PHE A 269 9.83 -18.66 8.02
N LEU A 270 10.99 -19.26 7.75
CA LEU A 270 11.70 -20.10 8.72
C LEU A 270 13.09 -19.51 8.96
N TYR A 271 13.51 -19.50 10.20
CA TYR A 271 14.84 -19.02 10.59
C TYR A 271 15.32 -19.69 11.88
N GLY A 272 16.59 -19.54 12.20
CA GLY A 272 17.25 -20.24 13.29
C GLY A 272 17.78 -21.61 12.85
N GLY A 273 18.18 -22.41 13.83
CA GLY A 273 18.89 -23.67 13.57
C GLY A 273 20.34 -23.47 13.15
N GLU A 274 21.08 -24.58 13.05
CA GLU A 274 22.45 -24.57 12.53
C GLU A 274 22.46 -24.52 11.00
N THR A 275 23.51 -23.93 10.41
CA THR A 275 23.61 -23.73 8.94
C THR A 275 23.41 -25.05 8.15
N ASN A 276 24.00 -26.14 8.60
CA ASN A 276 23.83 -27.43 7.91
C ASN A 276 22.38 -27.92 7.96
N ARG A 277 21.68 -27.68 9.07
CA ARG A 277 20.26 -28.01 9.22
C ARG A 277 19.38 -27.14 8.32
N LEU A 278 19.71 -25.86 8.16
CA LEU A 278 18.99 -24.94 7.28
C LEU A 278 18.99 -25.48 5.83
N HIS A 279 20.15 -25.87 5.31
CA HIS A 279 20.24 -26.44 3.96
C HIS A 279 19.50 -27.77 3.81
N GLN A 280 19.50 -28.62 4.83
CA GLN A 280 18.73 -29.86 4.82
C GLN A 280 17.22 -29.56 4.79
N VAL A 281 16.72 -28.68 5.68
CA VAL A 281 15.31 -28.28 5.72
C VAL A 281 14.89 -27.64 4.40
N TYR A 282 15.74 -26.81 3.81
CA TYR A 282 15.50 -26.25 2.48
C TYR A 282 15.35 -27.34 1.40
N ALA A 283 16.27 -28.28 1.35
CA ALA A 283 16.24 -29.38 0.39
C ALA A 283 14.98 -30.26 0.54
N ASP A 284 14.64 -30.60 1.79
CA ASP A 284 13.45 -31.40 2.09
C ASP A 284 12.17 -30.69 1.70
N LEU A 285 12.01 -29.40 2.09
CA LEU A 285 10.81 -28.62 1.81
C LEU A 285 10.63 -28.32 0.30
N LYS A 286 11.70 -28.28 -0.48
CA LYS A 286 11.59 -28.17 -1.97
C LYS A 286 10.91 -29.37 -2.61
N THR A 287 10.81 -30.51 -1.92
CA THR A 287 10.07 -31.68 -2.41
C THR A 287 8.57 -31.59 -2.14
N ALA A 288 8.15 -30.68 -1.26
CA ALA A 288 6.76 -30.51 -0.90
C ALA A 288 5.95 -29.94 -2.08
N PRO A 289 4.78 -30.51 -2.40
CA PRO A 289 3.92 -29.97 -3.45
C PRO A 289 3.26 -28.65 -3.00
N HIS A 290 2.83 -27.86 -3.98
CA HIS A 290 2.04 -26.64 -3.77
C HIS A 290 2.72 -25.53 -2.95
N ILE A 291 4.05 -25.53 -2.89
CA ILE A 291 4.85 -24.53 -2.20
C ILE A 291 6.12 -24.20 -3.00
N SER A 292 6.48 -22.95 -3.04
CA SER A 292 7.78 -22.48 -3.50
C SER A 292 8.64 -22.14 -2.29
N VAL A 293 9.86 -22.66 -2.25
CA VAL A 293 10.80 -22.48 -1.12
C VAL A 293 12.07 -21.85 -1.64
N TYR A 294 12.50 -20.78 -0.99
CA TYR A 294 13.68 -20.01 -1.37
C TYR A 294 14.58 -19.77 -0.15
N LEU A 295 15.87 -20.02 -0.30
CA LEU A 295 16.86 -19.37 0.55
C LEU A 295 16.78 -17.85 0.31
N LYS A 296 17.07 -17.03 1.33
CA LYS A 296 17.04 -15.57 1.22
C LYS A 296 17.82 -15.08 -0.01
N THR A 297 18.98 -15.66 -0.29
CA THR A 297 19.82 -15.31 -1.44
C THR A 297 19.25 -15.73 -2.80
N GLU A 298 18.33 -16.70 -2.82
CA GLU A 298 17.71 -17.25 -4.02
C GLU A 298 16.33 -16.67 -4.31
N ILE A 299 15.80 -15.81 -3.43
CA ILE A 299 14.52 -15.14 -3.66
C ILE A 299 14.57 -14.44 -5.03
N PRO A 300 13.59 -14.67 -5.91
CA PRO A 300 13.56 -14.10 -7.26
C PRO A 300 13.65 -12.56 -7.23
N ASN A 301 14.52 -11.99 -8.06
CA ASN A 301 14.73 -10.53 -8.12
C ASN A 301 13.44 -9.75 -8.36
N ARG A 302 12.50 -10.30 -9.15
CA ARG A 302 11.20 -9.70 -9.47
C ARG A 302 10.30 -9.42 -8.24
N LEU A 303 10.58 -10.08 -7.11
CA LEU A 303 9.85 -9.87 -5.86
C LEU A 303 10.35 -8.64 -5.09
N TYR A 304 11.56 -8.16 -5.40
CA TYR A 304 12.20 -7.07 -4.66
C TYR A 304 12.08 -7.27 -3.14
N TYR A 305 12.48 -8.49 -2.68
CA TYR A 305 12.23 -8.94 -1.32
C TYR A 305 13.34 -9.86 -0.81
N LYS A 306 14.59 -9.35 -0.74
CA LYS A 306 15.72 -10.16 -0.25
C LYS A 306 16.85 -9.36 0.44
N ASN A 307 16.86 -8.03 0.31
CA ASN A 307 18.01 -7.23 0.74
C ASN A 307 17.90 -6.82 2.22
N HIS A 308 16.68 -6.54 2.72
CA HIS A 308 16.49 -6.07 4.08
C HIS A 308 16.89 -7.13 5.12
N TYR A 309 17.56 -6.71 6.21
CA TYR A 309 18.05 -7.61 7.28
C TYR A 309 16.91 -8.34 8.01
N ARG A 310 15.71 -7.76 8.06
CA ARG A 310 14.50 -8.36 8.68
C ARG A 310 14.01 -9.60 7.94
N ILE A 311 14.31 -9.74 6.64
CA ILE A 311 13.91 -10.90 5.84
C ILE A 311 14.72 -12.10 6.29
N LYS A 312 14.01 -13.20 6.60
CA LYS A 312 14.56 -14.39 7.25
C LYS A 312 15.25 -15.34 6.24
N ASP A 313 15.87 -16.40 6.78
CA ASP A 313 16.74 -17.32 6.05
C ASP A 313 16.01 -18.08 4.93
N LEU A 314 14.78 -18.53 5.20
CA LEU A 314 13.92 -19.21 4.23
C LEU A 314 12.60 -18.45 4.06
N LEU A 315 12.24 -18.25 2.81
CA LEU A 315 10.92 -17.77 2.40
C LEU A 315 10.14 -18.93 1.78
N LEU A 316 8.93 -19.14 2.26
CA LEU A 316 7.98 -20.14 1.78
C LEU A 316 6.74 -19.41 1.24
N ILE A 317 6.38 -19.70 -0.03
CA ILE A 317 5.19 -19.13 -0.67
C ILE A 317 4.30 -20.29 -1.11
N ALA A 318 3.11 -20.40 -0.55
CA ALA A 318 2.12 -21.36 -0.99
C ALA A 318 1.61 -21.02 -2.40
N HIS A 319 1.26 -22.03 -3.18
CA HIS A 319 0.51 -21.83 -4.41
C HIS A 319 -0.90 -21.33 -4.08
N GLU A 320 -1.50 -20.59 -4.99
CA GLU A 320 -2.81 -19.97 -4.77
C GLU A 320 -3.86 -20.96 -4.25
N GLY A 321 -4.57 -20.54 -3.22
CA GLY A 321 -5.60 -21.33 -2.53
C GLY A 321 -5.06 -22.37 -1.55
N TRP A 322 -3.74 -22.54 -1.42
CA TRP A 322 -3.09 -23.38 -0.41
C TRP A 322 -2.62 -22.56 0.77
N SER A 323 -2.58 -23.19 1.95
CA SER A 323 -2.17 -22.52 3.21
C SER A 323 -1.13 -23.33 3.95
N ILE A 324 -0.04 -22.65 4.36
CA ILE A 324 1.02 -23.22 5.21
C ILE A 324 0.54 -23.20 6.65
N LEU A 325 0.52 -24.37 7.31
CA LEU A 325 0.16 -24.50 8.73
C LEU A 325 1.27 -23.98 9.63
N ASN A 326 0.88 -23.57 10.84
CA ASN A 326 1.85 -23.44 11.92
C ASN A 326 2.33 -24.83 12.36
N PHE A 327 3.61 -25.12 12.23
CA PHE A 327 4.14 -26.46 12.47
C PHE A 327 4.09 -26.87 13.96
N LYS A 328 4.07 -25.91 14.90
CA LYS A 328 3.93 -26.19 16.34
C LYS A 328 2.48 -26.35 16.79
N ARG A 329 1.55 -25.72 16.07
CA ARG A 329 0.11 -25.71 16.42
C ARG A 329 -0.74 -25.79 15.15
N PRO A 330 -0.75 -26.94 14.45
CA PRO A 330 -1.52 -27.09 13.23
C PRO A 330 -3.02 -27.01 13.54
N ASN A 331 -3.72 -26.16 12.81
CA ASN A 331 -5.17 -26.01 12.87
C ASN A 331 -5.74 -25.75 11.47
N PRO A 332 -6.06 -26.80 10.70
CA PRO A 332 -6.56 -26.68 9.34
C PRO A 332 -7.85 -25.88 9.21
N GLU A 333 -8.78 -26.05 10.13
CA GLU A 333 -10.10 -25.41 10.09
C GLU A 333 -10.05 -23.87 10.08
N ARG A 334 -8.92 -23.31 10.49
CA ARG A 334 -8.69 -21.87 10.44
C ARG A 334 -8.59 -21.31 9.02
N TYR A 335 -8.30 -22.17 8.03
CA TYR A 335 -8.01 -21.75 6.66
C TYR A 335 -9.22 -21.96 5.75
N ALA A 336 -10.30 -21.23 6.05
CA ALA A 336 -11.52 -21.14 5.26
C ALA A 336 -11.80 -19.67 4.89
N GLY A 337 -12.56 -19.45 3.82
CA GLY A 337 -12.86 -18.11 3.32
C GLY A 337 -11.81 -17.63 2.31
N GLY A 338 -11.15 -16.52 2.59
CA GLY A 338 -10.10 -15.97 1.73
C GLY A 338 -8.84 -15.56 2.48
N ASP A 339 -7.74 -15.47 1.75
CA ASP A 339 -6.47 -14.94 2.24
C ASP A 339 -5.69 -14.27 1.10
N HIS A 340 -4.74 -13.46 1.47
CA HIS A 340 -3.81 -12.75 0.58
C HIS A 340 -2.41 -12.82 1.15
N GLY A 341 -1.38 -12.51 0.35
CA GLY A 341 0.02 -12.70 0.73
C GLY A 341 0.73 -13.70 -0.18
N TYR A 342 0.05 -14.16 -1.25
CA TYR A 342 0.64 -14.99 -2.31
C TYR A 342 1.58 -14.19 -3.19
N ASP A 343 2.16 -14.86 -4.18
CA ASP A 343 2.99 -14.22 -5.19
C ASP A 343 2.22 -13.10 -5.90
N ASN A 344 2.85 -11.93 -6.00
CA ASN A 344 2.25 -10.73 -6.58
C ASN A 344 2.08 -10.76 -8.11
N VAL A 345 2.49 -11.82 -8.76
CA VAL A 345 2.21 -12.06 -10.19
C VAL A 345 0.79 -12.59 -10.42
N LEU A 346 0.15 -13.11 -9.39
CA LEU A 346 -1.19 -13.68 -9.48
C LEU A 346 -2.23 -12.57 -9.64
N PRO A 347 -3.11 -12.62 -10.66
CA PRO A 347 -4.17 -11.62 -10.83
C PRO A 347 -5.08 -11.47 -9.62
N SER A 348 -5.33 -12.57 -8.88
CA SER A 348 -6.11 -12.55 -7.63
C SER A 348 -5.51 -11.67 -6.53
N MET A 349 -4.22 -11.38 -6.60
CA MET A 349 -3.54 -10.45 -5.67
C MET A 349 -3.55 -9.00 -6.17
N HIS A 350 -3.93 -8.75 -7.42
CA HIS A 350 -3.95 -7.41 -7.98
C HIS A 350 -5.12 -6.59 -7.43
N ALA A 351 -4.87 -5.31 -7.25
CA ALA A 351 -5.74 -4.32 -6.66
C ALA A 351 -6.37 -3.40 -7.72
N ILE A 352 -7.41 -2.66 -7.33
CA ILE A 352 -7.98 -1.61 -8.19
C ILE A 352 -7.07 -0.37 -8.28
N PHE A 353 -7.17 0.33 -9.41
CA PHE A 353 -6.74 1.70 -9.57
C PHE A 353 -7.73 2.47 -10.44
N LEU A 354 -8.26 3.57 -9.90
CA LEU A 354 -9.06 4.53 -10.65
C LEU A 354 -8.60 5.95 -10.28
N ALA A 355 -8.71 6.88 -11.22
CA ALA A 355 -8.39 8.28 -10.94
C ALA A 355 -9.21 9.22 -11.79
N ASP A 356 -9.68 10.33 -11.21
CA ASP A 356 -10.40 11.39 -11.90
C ASP A 356 -9.98 12.77 -11.38
N GLY A 357 -10.11 13.76 -12.24
CA GLY A 357 -9.83 15.16 -11.92
C GLY A 357 -8.95 15.84 -12.98
N PRO A 358 -8.63 17.12 -12.79
CA PRO A 358 -8.01 17.93 -13.85
C PRO A 358 -6.62 17.48 -14.29
N ALA A 359 -5.92 16.64 -13.50
CA ALA A 359 -4.62 16.09 -13.88
C ALA A 359 -4.72 14.86 -14.79
N PHE A 360 -5.87 14.22 -14.86
CA PHE A 360 -6.04 12.93 -15.53
C PHE A 360 -6.68 13.05 -16.91
N LYS A 361 -6.44 12.04 -17.76
CA LYS A 361 -7.20 11.84 -18.98
C LYS A 361 -8.62 11.38 -18.67
N ASN A 362 -9.53 11.57 -19.61
CA ASN A 362 -10.91 11.11 -19.49
C ASN A 362 -11.11 9.82 -20.28
N GLY A 363 -11.81 8.84 -19.69
CA GLY A 363 -12.16 7.57 -20.30
C GLY A 363 -10.93 6.78 -20.77
N TYR A 364 -9.84 6.82 -20.02
CA TYR A 364 -8.57 6.18 -20.39
C TYR A 364 -8.37 4.86 -19.64
N LEU A 365 -8.24 3.79 -20.40
CA LEU A 365 -7.85 2.47 -19.85
C LEU A 365 -6.33 2.32 -19.90
N ARG A 366 -5.72 1.97 -18.78
CA ARG A 366 -4.28 1.74 -18.61
C ARG A 366 -4.02 0.26 -18.36
N GLU A 367 -2.95 -0.26 -18.95
CA GLU A 367 -2.43 -1.58 -18.60
C GLU A 367 -1.99 -1.64 -17.12
N THR A 368 -1.80 -2.85 -16.61
CA THR A 368 -1.32 -3.09 -15.24
C THR A 368 0.00 -2.38 -14.95
N PHE A 369 0.11 -1.77 -13.77
CA PHE A 369 1.33 -1.13 -13.27
C PHE A 369 1.54 -1.39 -11.76
N GLU A 370 2.74 -1.15 -11.25
CA GLU A 370 3.09 -1.41 -9.84
C GLU A 370 2.74 -0.23 -8.93
N ASN A 371 2.25 -0.53 -7.73
CA ASN A 371 1.73 0.44 -6.76
C ASN A 371 2.78 1.43 -6.23
N VAL A 372 4.08 1.12 -6.30
CA VAL A 372 5.17 2.05 -5.94
C VAL A 372 5.17 3.33 -6.78
N ASN A 373 4.52 3.30 -7.96
CA ASN A 373 4.43 4.45 -8.87
C ASN A 373 3.39 5.50 -8.41
N ILE A 374 2.57 5.21 -7.39
CA ILE A 374 1.59 6.17 -6.85
C ILE A 374 2.26 7.35 -6.15
N TYR A 375 3.36 7.11 -5.41
CA TYR A 375 4.11 8.19 -4.76
C TYR A 375 4.60 9.24 -5.78
N PRO A 376 5.37 8.89 -6.83
CA PRO A 376 5.82 9.90 -7.80
C PRO A 376 4.67 10.54 -8.60
N LEU A 377 3.54 9.85 -8.81
CA LEU A 377 2.34 10.41 -9.40
C LEU A 377 1.76 11.55 -8.54
N ILE A 378 1.58 11.31 -7.24
CA ILE A 378 1.08 12.32 -6.30
C ILE A 378 2.06 13.49 -6.19
N ALA A 379 3.37 13.20 -6.10
CA ALA A 379 4.41 14.22 -6.05
C ALA A 379 4.33 15.14 -7.29
N ASN A 380 4.18 14.56 -8.49
CA ASN A 380 4.03 15.32 -9.73
C ASN A 380 2.77 16.20 -9.73
N ILE A 381 1.60 15.65 -9.39
CA ILE A 381 0.34 16.40 -9.34
C ILE A 381 0.43 17.57 -8.37
N LEU A 382 1.03 17.35 -7.21
CA LEU A 382 1.20 18.38 -6.19
C LEU A 382 2.41 19.29 -6.40
N GLN A 383 3.13 19.14 -7.52
CA GLN A 383 4.33 19.92 -7.85
C GLN A 383 5.37 19.88 -6.71
N LEU A 384 5.59 18.70 -6.16
CA LEU A 384 6.61 18.43 -5.16
C LEU A 384 7.87 17.90 -5.84
N THR A 385 9.02 18.19 -5.24
CA THR A 385 10.24 17.47 -5.53
C THR A 385 10.18 16.14 -4.79
N PRO A 386 10.10 14.99 -5.49
CA PRO A 386 10.07 13.69 -4.83
C PRO A 386 11.37 13.40 -4.11
N ASN A 387 11.33 12.53 -3.10
CA ASN A 387 12.54 11.94 -2.56
C ASN A 387 13.26 11.15 -3.67
N THR A 388 14.59 11.21 -3.68
CA THR A 388 15.41 10.51 -4.68
C THR A 388 15.63 9.03 -4.36
N ASP A 389 15.39 8.64 -3.12
CA ASP A 389 15.56 7.28 -2.63
C ASP A 389 14.20 6.54 -2.67
N ILE A 390 13.66 6.38 -3.90
CA ILE A 390 12.41 5.65 -4.18
C ILE A 390 12.62 4.66 -5.33
N ASP A 391 11.81 3.63 -5.37
CA ASP A 391 11.80 2.62 -6.45
C ASP A 391 10.78 2.97 -7.55
N GLY A 392 9.75 3.72 -7.20
CA GLY A 392 8.72 4.17 -8.13
C GLY A 392 9.25 5.18 -9.14
N ASN A 393 8.75 5.09 -10.39
CA ASN A 393 9.08 6.02 -11.46
C ASN A 393 7.80 6.53 -12.13
N LEU A 394 7.65 7.85 -12.21
CA LEU A 394 6.51 8.48 -12.88
C LEU A 394 6.39 8.06 -14.35
N GLU A 395 7.49 7.86 -15.06
CA GLU A 395 7.49 7.47 -16.47
C GLU A 395 6.69 6.19 -16.74
N ASN A 396 6.63 5.28 -15.76
CA ASN A 396 5.87 4.03 -15.86
C ASN A 396 4.35 4.27 -15.97
N ILE A 397 3.83 5.42 -15.53
CA ILE A 397 2.40 5.74 -15.52
C ILE A 397 2.08 7.16 -15.98
N ALA A 398 3.05 7.90 -16.52
CA ALA A 398 2.84 9.30 -16.95
C ALA A 398 1.80 9.43 -18.08
N ASP A 399 1.57 8.36 -18.81
CA ASP A 399 0.61 8.31 -19.90
C ASP A 399 -0.86 8.50 -19.45
N ILE A 400 -1.17 8.32 -18.16
CA ILE A 400 -2.50 8.58 -17.59
C ILE A 400 -2.78 10.08 -17.40
N LEU A 401 -1.74 10.91 -17.39
CA LEU A 401 -1.86 12.34 -17.17
C LEU A 401 -2.37 13.07 -18.43
N SER A 402 -3.18 14.09 -18.22
CA SER A 402 -3.64 14.95 -19.31
C SER A 402 -2.49 15.81 -19.84
N LYS A 403 -2.40 15.97 -21.17
CA LYS A 403 -1.36 16.80 -21.83
C LYS A 403 -1.53 18.31 -21.60
N ASN A 404 -2.65 18.73 -21.03
CA ASN A 404 -2.99 20.14 -20.86
C ASN A 404 -2.77 20.55 -19.41
N LYS A 405 -1.55 20.98 -19.09
CA LYS A 405 -1.18 21.99 -18.07
C LYS A 405 0.28 21.77 -17.62
N GLN A 406 1.19 22.05 -18.55
CA GLN A 406 2.52 22.55 -18.15
C GLN A 406 2.48 24.06 -18.00
#